data_d3fc7f2154893815d64b060e368480c6
#
_entry.id   d3fc7f2154893815d64b060e368480c6
#
_cell.length_a   1.000
_cell.length_b   1.000
_cell.length_c   1.000
_cell.angle_alpha   90.00
_cell.angle_beta   90.00
_cell.angle_gamma   90.00
#
_symmetry.space_group_name_H-M   'P 1'
#
loop_
_entity.id
_entity.type
_entity.pdbx_description
1 polymer ?
#
loop_
_entity_poly.entity_id
_entity_poly.type
_entity_poly.pdbx_seq_one_letter_code
_entity_poly.pdbx_strand_id
1 'polypeptide(L)'
;MLYRKVIDTMDVADLPYDKYVFVGFNVLNKVEHKLFSRLNDAGKALFYWDYDQFYLEKNPHEAGEFIRRNLKDFPSELPLSAFHNLNRPKEVTFIESPTENGQIRYLPQWIRENLTAEEKETAVVLCNEAMLQPVLHSLPEN
;
A
#
# COMPACT_ATOMS: atom_id res chain seq x y z
N MET A 1 25.88 -9.07 4.65
CA MET A 1 26.84 -8.80 5.74
C MET A 1 27.31 -7.34 5.84
N LEU A 2 27.55 -6.64 4.73
CA LEU A 2 28.06 -5.26 4.70
C LEU A 2 27.10 -4.25 5.36
N TYR A 3 25.82 -4.24 4.98
CA TYR A 3 24.82 -3.29 5.52
C TYR A 3 24.70 -3.32 7.05
N ARG A 4 24.73 -4.53 7.65
CA ARG A 4 24.68 -4.69 9.10
C ARG A 4 25.86 -4.01 9.76
N LYS A 5 27.06 -4.23 9.24
CA LYS A 5 28.30 -3.63 9.76
C LYS A 5 28.26 -2.11 9.66
N VAL A 6 27.79 -1.58 8.51
CA VAL A 6 27.65 -0.12 8.32
C VAL A 6 26.72 0.47 9.38
N ILE A 7 25.53 -0.10 9.58
CA ILE A 7 24.59 0.42 10.59
C ILE A 7 25.14 0.27 12.01
N ASP A 8 25.93 -0.77 12.29
CA ASP A 8 26.54 -0.95 13.62
C ASP A 8 27.58 0.11 13.93
N THR A 9 28.30 0.59 12.93
CA THR A 9 29.45 1.51 13.09
C THR A 9 29.19 2.97 12.73
N MET A 10 28.11 3.26 11.95
CA MET A 10 27.79 4.64 11.56
C MET A 10 27.48 5.51 12.78
N ASP A 11 27.90 6.75 12.76
CA ASP A 11 27.38 7.76 13.67
C ASP A 11 26.16 8.45 13.04
N VAL A 12 25.04 8.49 13.76
CA VAL A 12 23.83 9.16 13.30
C VAL A 12 24.02 10.69 13.24
N ALA A 13 24.99 11.22 14.02
CA ALA A 13 25.34 12.63 13.99
C ALA A 13 26.00 13.03 12.67
N ASP A 14 26.75 12.13 12.02
CA ASP A 14 27.43 12.38 10.76
C ASP A 14 26.48 12.36 9.55
N LEU A 15 25.23 11.97 9.73
CA LEU A 15 24.26 11.93 8.65
C LEU A 15 23.82 13.34 8.23
N PRO A 16 23.80 13.63 6.91
CA PRO A 16 23.73 14.98 6.34
C PRO A 16 22.38 15.69 6.52
N TYR A 17 21.31 14.95 6.85
CA TYR A 17 19.97 15.52 6.97
C TYR A 17 19.48 15.60 8.41
N ASP A 18 18.70 16.63 8.72
CA ASP A 18 18.09 16.80 10.03
C ASP A 18 16.97 15.79 10.27
N LYS A 19 16.24 15.43 9.23
CA LYS A 19 15.13 14.48 9.27
C LYS A 19 15.17 13.47 8.12
N TYR A 20 14.80 12.25 8.43
CA TYR A 20 14.62 11.13 7.50
C TYR A 20 13.17 10.67 7.56
N VAL A 21 12.50 10.67 6.43
CA VAL A 21 11.08 10.33 6.33
C VAL A 21 10.94 8.93 5.74
N PHE A 22 10.28 8.04 6.47
CA PHE A 22 10.03 6.66 6.07
C PHE A 22 8.56 6.49 5.72
N VAL A 23 8.27 6.11 4.48
CA VAL A 23 6.91 6.03 3.94
C VAL A 23 6.65 4.65 3.33
N GLY A 24 5.50 4.05 3.62
CA GLY A 24 5.00 2.86 2.93
C GLY A 24 5.71 1.54 3.25
N PHE A 25 6.52 1.49 4.30
CA PHE A 25 7.11 0.24 4.77
C PHE A 25 6.06 -0.64 5.46
N ASN A 26 6.21 -1.96 5.33
CA ASN A 26 5.39 -2.93 6.05
C ASN A 26 6.28 -3.91 6.83
N VAL A 27 6.95 -4.82 6.13
CA VAL A 27 7.86 -5.77 6.77
C VAL A 27 9.23 -5.12 6.93
N LEU A 28 9.70 -5.00 8.16
CA LEU A 28 11.06 -4.54 8.45
C LEU A 28 11.97 -5.73 8.74
N ASN A 29 13.09 -5.80 8.04
CA ASN A 29 14.14 -6.72 8.42
C ASN A 29 14.92 -6.17 9.63
N LYS A 30 15.76 -7.03 10.27
CA LYS A 30 16.51 -6.65 11.47
C LYS A 30 17.45 -5.45 11.28
N VAL A 31 17.94 -5.26 10.06
CA VAL A 31 18.89 -4.18 9.73
C VAL A 31 18.15 -2.86 9.59
N GLU A 32 17.02 -2.88 8.90
CA GLU A 32 16.11 -1.72 8.76
C GLU A 32 15.57 -1.30 10.12
N HIS A 33 15.07 -2.24 10.91
CA HIS A 33 14.58 -1.96 12.26
C HIS A 33 15.65 -1.28 13.13
N LYS A 34 16.89 -1.77 13.07
CA LYS A 34 18.00 -1.17 13.82
C LYS A 34 18.33 0.25 13.34
N LEU A 35 18.31 0.48 12.02
CA LEU A 35 18.51 1.81 11.44
C LEU A 35 17.42 2.77 11.92
N PHE A 36 16.15 2.34 11.81
CA PHE A 36 15.00 3.14 12.23
C PHE A 36 15.06 3.49 13.71
N SER A 37 15.41 2.51 14.57
CA SER A 37 15.58 2.75 16.00
C SER A 37 16.65 3.80 16.28
N ARG A 38 17.82 3.69 15.67
CA ARG A 38 18.91 4.66 15.89
C ARG A 38 18.54 6.08 15.45
N LEU A 39 17.85 6.21 14.31
CA LEU A 39 17.38 7.50 13.81
C LEU A 39 16.25 8.07 14.67
N ASN A 40 15.35 7.21 15.14
CA ASN A 40 14.27 7.58 16.04
C ASN A 40 14.80 8.07 17.40
N ASP A 41 15.73 7.34 17.99
CA ASP A 41 16.39 7.69 19.27
C ASP A 41 17.13 9.02 19.18
N ALA A 42 17.69 9.33 18.01
CA ALA A 42 18.33 10.61 17.72
C ALA A 42 17.35 11.73 17.36
N GLY A 43 16.04 11.47 17.34
CA GLY A 43 15.01 12.43 16.94
C GLY A 43 15.08 12.81 15.47
N LYS A 44 15.73 12.00 14.63
CA LYS A 44 15.90 12.25 13.19
C LYS A 44 14.93 11.47 12.29
N ALA A 45 14.05 10.63 12.82
CA ALA A 45 13.10 9.83 12.03
C ALA A 45 11.68 10.38 12.09
N LEU A 46 10.96 10.25 10.99
CA LEU A 46 9.51 10.46 10.88
C LEU A 46 8.92 9.28 10.12
N PHE A 47 7.81 8.70 10.63
CA PHE A 47 7.23 7.49 10.07
C PHE A 47 5.82 7.74 9.56
N TYR A 48 5.57 7.33 8.33
CA TYR A 48 4.27 7.41 7.65
C TYR A 48 3.91 6.01 7.18
N TRP A 49 3.14 5.29 8.02
CA TRP A 49 2.69 3.94 7.72
C TRP A 49 1.42 3.99 6.87
N ASP A 50 1.30 3.08 5.92
CA ASP A 50 0.09 2.89 5.13
C ASP A 50 -0.63 1.61 5.60
N TYR A 51 -1.81 1.79 6.19
CA TYR A 51 -2.65 0.71 6.68
C TYR A 51 -4.10 1.16 6.81
N ASP A 52 -5.00 0.23 7.06
CA ASP A 52 -6.35 0.55 7.50
C ASP A 52 -6.60 -0.02 8.90
N GLN A 53 -7.28 0.73 9.72
CA GLN A 53 -7.57 0.38 11.11
C GLN A 53 -8.35 -0.94 11.22
N PHE A 54 -9.14 -1.28 10.20
CA PHE A 54 -9.84 -2.56 10.09
C PHE A 54 -8.92 -3.75 10.32
N TYR A 55 -7.68 -3.72 9.81
CA TYR A 55 -6.71 -4.81 9.97
C TYR A 55 -6.05 -4.85 11.35
N LEU A 56 -6.21 -3.81 12.15
CA LEU A 56 -5.58 -3.70 13.48
C LEU A 56 -6.55 -3.96 14.64
N GLU A 57 -7.86 -3.93 14.38
CA GLU A 57 -8.90 -4.04 15.41
C GLU A 57 -9.13 -5.48 15.90
N LYS A 58 -10.21 -5.71 16.67
CA LYS A 58 -10.54 -6.84 17.56
C LYS A 58 -10.30 -8.26 17.03
N ASN A 59 -10.30 -8.48 15.73
CA ASN A 59 -9.88 -9.74 15.11
C ASN A 59 -8.62 -9.48 14.27
N PRO A 60 -7.43 -9.62 14.86
CA PRO A 60 -6.20 -9.26 14.18
C PRO A 60 -6.03 -10.08 12.89
N HIS A 61 -6.24 -9.42 11.77
CA HIS A 61 -5.95 -9.97 10.46
C HIS A 61 -4.42 -10.09 10.28
N GLU A 62 -3.95 -11.14 9.61
CA GLU A 62 -2.52 -11.35 9.36
C GLU A 62 -1.87 -10.18 8.62
N ALA A 63 -2.62 -9.51 7.71
CA ALA A 63 -2.16 -8.32 6.99
C ALA A 63 -1.74 -7.17 7.92
N GLY A 64 -2.28 -7.10 9.14
CA GLY A 64 -1.91 -6.09 10.14
C GLY A 64 -0.77 -6.50 11.08
N GLU A 65 -0.22 -7.72 10.96
CA GLU A 65 0.74 -8.24 11.95
C GLU A 65 2.00 -7.39 12.06
N PHE A 66 2.62 -7.07 10.92
CA PHE A 66 3.85 -6.28 10.89
C PHE A 66 3.61 -4.82 11.27
N ILE A 67 2.51 -4.23 10.79
CA ILE A 67 2.14 -2.85 11.13
C ILE A 67 1.89 -2.70 12.63
N ARG A 68 1.22 -3.65 13.29
CA ARG A 68 1.04 -3.62 14.75
C ARG A 68 2.37 -3.58 15.51
N ARG A 69 3.37 -4.31 15.05
CA ARG A 69 4.72 -4.29 15.62
C ARG A 69 5.40 -2.96 15.37
N ASN A 70 5.37 -2.50 14.12
CA ASN A 70 6.01 -1.26 13.71
C ASN A 70 5.43 -0.05 14.45
N LEU A 71 4.10 0.06 14.57
CA LEU A 71 3.43 1.16 15.27
C LEU A 71 3.76 1.22 16.77
N LYS A 72 4.10 0.09 17.37
CA LYS A 72 4.53 0.04 18.76
C LYS A 72 5.90 0.69 18.97
N ASP A 73 6.81 0.43 18.04
CA ASP A 73 8.20 0.89 18.13
C ASP A 73 8.39 2.26 17.43
N PHE A 74 7.61 2.52 16.40
CA PHE A 74 7.68 3.70 15.54
C PHE A 74 6.27 4.25 15.25
N PRO A 75 5.71 5.11 16.10
CA PRO A 75 4.40 5.71 15.88
C PRO A 75 4.28 6.45 14.54
N SER A 76 3.09 6.45 13.93
CA SER A 76 2.84 7.20 12.70
C SER A 76 2.65 8.68 12.97
N GLU A 77 3.16 9.52 12.07
CA GLU A 77 2.91 10.97 12.08
C GLU A 77 1.50 11.35 11.58
N LEU A 78 0.83 10.43 10.87
CA LEU A 78 -0.52 10.67 10.38
C LEU A 78 -1.55 10.54 11.50
N PRO A 79 -2.61 11.36 11.48
CA PRO A 79 -3.70 11.26 12.43
C PRO A 79 -4.49 9.96 12.21
N LEU A 80 -5.07 9.40 13.27
CA LEU A 80 -5.86 8.17 13.21
C LEU A 80 -7.01 8.23 12.19
N SER A 81 -7.56 9.41 11.92
CA SER A 81 -8.61 9.62 10.92
C SER A 81 -8.18 9.27 9.48
N ALA A 82 -6.88 9.21 9.19
CA ALA A 82 -6.36 8.81 7.89
C ALA A 82 -6.52 7.31 7.60
N PHE A 83 -6.81 6.49 8.62
CA PHE A 83 -6.73 5.04 8.54
C PHE A 83 -8.09 4.31 8.57
N HIS A 84 -9.18 4.99 8.21
CA HIS A 84 -10.55 4.44 8.23
C HIS A 84 -11.18 4.37 6.82
N ASN A 85 -10.41 4.09 5.79
CA ASN A 85 -10.90 4.12 4.41
C ASN A 85 -11.77 2.90 4.06
N LEU A 86 -11.48 1.73 4.63
CA LEU A 86 -12.25 0.51 4.37
C LEU A 86 -13.69 0.58 4.90
N ASN A 87 -13.92 1.34 5.96
CA ASN A 87 -15.25 1.51 6.55
C ASN A 87 -16.08 2.62 5.89
N ARG A 88 -15.53 3.33 4.89
CA ARG A 88 -16.30 4.33 4.14
C ARG A 88 -17.33 3.66 3.24
N PRO A 89 -18.50 4.25 3.03
CA PRO A 89 -19.47 3.76 2.05
C PRO A 89 -18.81 3.61 0.67
N LYS A 90 -19.12 2.51 0.00
CA LYS A 90 -18.64 2.19 -1.35
C LYS A 90 -19.82 1.77 -2.21
N GLU A 91 -19.80 2.16 -3.47
CA GLU A 91 -20.70 1.59 -4.46
C GLU A 91 -20.02 0.35 -5.05
N VAL A 92 -20.71 -0.79 -4.98
CA VAL A 92 -20.20 -2.07 -5.48
C VAL A 92 -21.23 -2.70 -6.41
N THR A 93 -20.83 -2.93 -7.65
CA THR A 93 -21.66 -3.60 -8.65
C THR A 93 -21.08 -4.98 -8.94
N PHE A 94 -21.90 -6.02 -8.79
CA PHE A 94 -21.53 -7.39 -9.18
C PHE A 94 -22.15 -7.72 -10.54
N ILE A 95 -21.32 -8.23 -11.44
CA ILE A 95 -21.72 -8.62 -12.78
C ILE A 95 -21.37 -10.08 -12.98
N GLU A 96 -22.40 -10.91 -13.20
CA GLU A 96 -22.23 -12.33 -13.49
C GLU A 96 -22.18 -12.55 -14.99
N SER A 97 -21.27 -13.38 -15.45
CA SER A 97 -21.17 -13.83 -16.83
C SER A 97 -20.83 -15.32 -16.88
N PRO A 98 -21.46 -16.09 -17.77
CA PRO A 98 -21.21 -17.53 -17.86
C PRO A 98 -19.82 -17.88 -18.40
N THR A 99 -19.10 -16.92 -18.95
CA THR A 99 -17.76 -17.13 -19.52
C THR A 99 -16.84 -15.95 -19.27
N GLU A 100 -15.52 -16.19 -19.20
CA GLU A 100 -14.51 -15.15 -19.12
C GLU A 100 -14.58 -14.17 -20.31
N ASN A 101 -14.83 -14.67 -21.52
CA ASN A 101 -15.03 -13.84 -22.71
C ASN A 101 -16.27 -12.92 -22.57
N GLY A 102 -17.31 -13.39 -21.91
CA GLY A 102 -18.48 -12.56 -21.62
C GLY A 102 -18.15 -11.40 -20.67
N GLN A 103 -17.34 -11.64 -19.65
CA GLN A 103 -16.84 -10.60 -18.74
C GLN A 103 -16.03 -9.55 -19.50
N ILE A 104 -15.10 -10.00 -20.36
CA ILE A 104 -14.27 -9.11 -21.15
C ILE A 104 -15.10 -8.24 -22.10
N ARG A 105 -16.11 -8.80 -22.75
CA ARG A 105 -16.98 -8.05 -23.66
C ARG A 105 -17.84 -6.99 -22.97
N TYR A 106 -18.14 -7.18 -21.70
CA TYR A 106 -18.89 -6.19 -20.93
C TYR A 106 -18.01 -5.00 -20.49
N LEU A 107 -16.72 -5.22 -20.30
CA LEU A 107 -15.80 -4.21 -19.78
C LEU A 107 -15.81 -2.88 -20.58
N PRO A 108 -15.75 -2.86 -21.92
CA PRO A 108 -15.82 -1.62 -22.68
C PRO A 108 -17.13 -0.84 -22.49
N GLN A 109 -18.23 -1.54 -22.30
CA GLN A 109 -19.50 -0.90 -22.00
C GLN A 109 -19.47 -0.27 -20.63
N TRP A 110 -19.03 -1.02 -19.62
CA TRP A 110 -18.90 -0.52 -18.26
C TRP A 110 -17.97 0.71 -18.18
N ILE A 111 -16.84 0.67 -18.88
CA ILE A 111 -15.91 1.80 -18.96
C ILE A 111 -16.61 3.04 -19.53
N ARG A 112 -17.31 2.92 -20.68
CA ARG A 112 -18.02 4.06 -21.28
C ARG A 112 -19.09 4.66 -20.39
N GLU A 113 -19.74 3.85 -19.56
CA GLU A 113 -20.83 4.26 -18.69
C GLU A 113 -20.34 4.88 -17.37
N ASN A 114 -19.15 4.47 -16.91
CA ASN A 114 -18.67 4.79 -15.55
C ASN A 114 -17.33 5.55 -15.52
N LEU A 115 -16.60 5.64 -16.63
CA LEU A 115 -15.34 6.36 -16.66
C LEU A 115 -15.62 7.85 -16.47
N THR A 116 -15.05 8.41 -15.42
CA THR A 116 -14.99 9.85 -15.19
C THR A 116 -13.89 10.47 -16.06
N ALA A 117 -13.85 11.80 -16.18
CA ALA A 117 -12.91 12.51 -17.03
C ALA A 117 -11.41 12.25 -16.73
N GLU A 118 -11.10 11.61 -15.63
CA GLU A 118 -9.74 11.25 -15.23
C GLU A 118 -9.52 9.74 -15.31
N GLU A 119 -9.05 9.25 -16.46
CA GLU A 119 -8.72 7.85 -16.71
C GLU A 119 -7.76 7.24 -15.68
N LYS A 120 -6.91 8.05 -15.09
CA LYS A 120 -5.92 7.66 -14.08
C LYS A 120 -6.52 7.17 -12.75
N GLU A 121 -7.80 7.45 -12.50
CA GLU A 121 -8.50 7.02 -11.29
C GLU A 121 -9.15 5.64 -11.43
N THR A 122 -9.09 5.05 -12.65
CA THR A 122 -9.71 3.75 -12.93
C THR A 122 -8.65 2.68 -13.12
N ALA A 123 -8.76 1.58 -12.39
CA ALA A 123 -7.89 0.41 -12.52
C ALA A 123 -8.69 -0.83 -12.89
N VAL A 124 -8.21 -1.57 -13.89
CA VAL A 124 -8.72 -2.90 -14.24
C VAL A 124 -7.78 -3.94 -13.64
N VAL A 125 -8.30 -4.73 -12.71
CA VAL A 125 -7.52 -5.77 -12.02
C VAL A 125 -7.93 -7.14 -12.54
N LEU A 126 -6.96 -7.93 -13.01
CA LEU A 126 -7.17 -9.27 -13.55
C LEU A 126 -6.73 -10.32 -12.53
N CYS A 127 -7.64 -11.23 -12.17
CA CYS A 127 -7.32 -12.39 -11.35
C CYS A 127 -6.70 -13.54 -12.17
N ASN A 128 -6.91 -13.52 -13.48
CA ASN A 128 -6.34 -14.48 -14.43
C ASN A 128 -5.51 -13.72 -15.48
N GLU A 129 -4.19 -13.88 -15.45
CA GLU A 129 -3.27 -13.18 -16.36
C GLU A 129 -3.49 -13.55 -17.83
N ALA A 130 -4.03 -14.73 -18.13
CA ALA A 130 -4.35 -15.13 -19.50
C ALA A 130 -5.40 -14.22 -20.17
N MET A 131 -6.19 -13.49 -19.35
CA MET A 131 -7.17 -12.53 -19.84
C MET A 131 -6.56 -11.19 -20.29
N LEU A 132 -5.28 -10.93 -20.04
CA LEU A 132 -4.65 -9.63 -20.32
C LEU A 132 -4.77 -9.26 -21.81
N GLN A 133 -4.36 -10.14 -22.72
CA GLN A 133 -4.43 -9.87 -24.15
C GLN A 133 -5.86 -9.67 -24.66
N PRO A 134 -6.84 -10.57 -24.35
CA PRO A 134 -8.23 -10.32 -24.68
C PRO A 134 -8.78 -9.00 -24.13
N VAL A 135 -8.42 -8.60 -22.92
CA VAL A 135 -8.85 -7.31 -22.35
C VAL A 135 -8.26 -6.14 -23.13
N LEU A 136 -6.95 -6.14 -23.39
CA LEU A 136 -6.30 -5.08 -24.16
C LEU A 136 -6.93 -4.88 -25.55
N HIS A 137 -7.29 -5.99 -26.21
CA HIS A 137 -7.97 -5.94 -27.52
C HIS A 137 -9.45 -5.51 -27.43
N SER A 138 -10.06 -5.56 -26.27
CA SER A 138 -11.46 -5.16 -26.08
C SER A 138 -11.62 -3.70 -25.71
N LEU A 139 -10.57 -3.07 -25.20
CA LEU A 139 -10.63 -1.66 -24.80
C LEU A 139 -10.82 -0.77 -26.04
N PRO A 140 -11.59 0.33 -25.92
CA PRO A 140 -11.74 1.28 -27.02
C PRO A 140 -10.38 1.90 -27.36
N GLU A 141 -10.10 2.03 -28.65
CA GLU A 141 -8.97 2.86 -29.11
C GLU A 141 -9.31 4.33 -28.87
N ASN A 142 -8.39 5.08 -28.27
CA ASN A 142 -8.52 6.52 -28.04
C ASN A 142 -8.42 7.31 -29.35
#